data_2f7523148b317f407580eb8e5bef2193
#
_entry.id   2f7523148b317f407580eb8e5bef2193
#
_cell.length_a   1.000
_cell.length_b   1.000
_cell.length_c   1.000
_cell.angle_alpha   90.00
_cell.angle_beta   90.00
_cell.angle_gamma   90.00
#
_symmetry.space_group_name_H-M   'P 1'
#
loop_
_entity.id
_entity.type
_entity.pdbx_description
1 polymer ?
#
loop_
_entity_poly.entity_id
_entity_poly.type
_entity_poly.pdbx_seq_one_letter_code
_entity_poly.pdbx_strand_id
1 'polypeptide(L)'
;MPWLIIAIGYLLGSIPTAYIAGHILKGNDIRQMGDGNMGAANAFRELSRKAGVMVGIIDAGKGALAVLIAQSANMSQIAVMFTGVAAVIGHNWPVFIGFRGGRGASTTIGVLLASVTQPMLILGGPAILALLMKKNTTLACAILFIPLSVVGWWVGTPVSLIVYSVALPCLVGFTHFLRARPRVVHQA
;
A
#
# COMPACT_ATOMS: atom_id res chain seq x y z
N MET A 1 1.52 25.66 2.59
CA MET A 1 2.76 25.24 1.87
C MET A 1 2.63 23.78 1.45
N PRO A 2 2.42 23.45 0.18
CA PRO A 2 2.16 22.08 -0.27
C PRO A 2 3.32 21.11 0.02
N TRP A 3 4.55 21.58 -0.06
CA TRP A 3 5.75 20.74 0.16
C TRP A 3 5.85 20.14 1.56
N LEU A 4 5.39 20.87 2.59
CA LEU A 4 5.37 20.37 3.97
C LEU A 4 4.39 19.20 4.09
N ILE A 5 3.20 19.31 3.50
CA ILE A 5 2.17 18.25 3.52
C ILE A 5 2.66 17.01 2.76
N ILE A 6 3.32 17.20 1.61
CA ILE A 6 3.93 16.10 0.85
C ILE A 6 5.02 15.40 1.69
N ALA A 7 5.87 16.17 2.38
CA ALA A 7 6.89 15.61 3.27
C ALA A 7 6.27 14.83 4.44
N ILE A 8 5.18 15.34 5.04
CA ILE A 8 4.41 14.62 6.07
C ILE A 8 3.86 13.31 5.50
N GLY A 9 3.32 13.33 4.28
CA GLY A 9 2.86 12.12 3.59
C GLY A 9 3.97 11.07 3.45
N TYR A 10 5.17 11.47 3.04
CA TYR A 10 6.33 10.59 2.96
C TYR A 10 6.73 10.01 4.32
N LEU A 11 6.78 10.85 5.37
CA LEU A 11 7.15 10.40 6.72
C LEU A 11 6.10 9.44 7.29
N LEU A 12 4.81 9.70 7.12
CA LEU A 12 3.73 8.77 7.49
C LEU A 12 3.88 7.44 6.77
N GLY A 13 4.09 7.49 5.45
CA GLY A 13 4.35 6.30 4.64
C GLY A 13 5.56 5.52 5.14
N SER A 14 6.62 6.20 5.59
CA SER A 14 7.87 5.62 6.06
C SER A 14 7.76 4.86 7.37
N ILE A 15 6.65 4.96 8.12
CA ILE A 15 6.44 4.15 9.33
C ILE A 15 6.50 2.67 8.97
N PRO A 16 7.51 1.91 9.51
CA PRO A 16 7.81 0.56 9.04
C PRO A 16 7.02 -0.49 9.83
N THR A 17 5.71 -0.57 9.61
CA THR A 17 4.75 -1.36 10.40
C THR A 17 5.15 -2.83 10.55
N ALA A 18 5.49 -3.51 9.44
CA ALA A 18 5.86 -4.92 9.48
C ALA A 18 7.21 -5.16 10.17
N TYR A 19 8.17 -4.21 10.07
CA TYR A 19 9.44 -4.26 10.78
C TYR A 19 9.22 -4.21 12.29
N ILE A 20 8.41 -3.25 12.74
CA ILE A 20 8.04 -3.10 14.15
C ILE A 20 7.34 -4.38 14.65
N ALA A 21 6.37 -4.91 13.90
CA ALA A 21 5.67 -6.14 14.24
C ALA A 21 6.62 -7.35 14.34
N GLY A 22 7.60 -7.47 13.43
CA GLY A 22 8.62 -8.52 13.45
C GLY A 22 9.45 -8.50 14.73
N HIS A 23 9.93 -7.33 15.13
CA HIS A 23 10.71 -7.16 16.37
C HIS A 23 9.88 -7.43 17.62
N ILE A 24 8.63 -6.93 17.69
CA ILE A 24 7.77 -7.13 18.87
C ILE A 24 7.36 -8.60 19.03
N LEU A 25 7.02 -9.28 17.94
CA LEU A 25 6.44 -10.62 18.00
C LEU A 25 7.45 -11.76 17.93
N LYS A 26 8.59 -11.53 17.29
CA LYS A 26 9.61 -12.59 17.03
C LYS A 26 11.03 -12.20 17.46
N GLY A 27 11.27 -10.95 17.90
CA GLY A 27 12.62 -10.45 18.19
C GLY A 27 13.53 -10.31 16.97
N ASN A 28 12.98 -10.44 15.75
CA ASN A 28 13.76 -10.53 14.52
C ASN A 28 13.27 -9.56 13.44
N ASP A 29 14.18 -9.22 12.52
CA ASP A 29 13.87 -8.40 11.35
C ASP A 29 13.10 -9.23 10.30
N ILE A 30 11.87 -8.81 10.00
CA ILE A 30 11.02 -9.47 9.01
C ILE A 30 11.63 -9.51 7.60
N ARG A 31 12.61 -8.65 7.30
CA ARG A 31 13.35 -8.66 6.02
C ARG A 31 14.25 -9.90 5.87
N GLN A 32 14.51 -10.61 6.97
CA GLN A 32 15.26 -11.87 7.02
C GLN A 32 14.34 -13.09 7.03
N MET A 33 13.01 -12.89 6.96
CA MET A 33 12.01 -13.95 7.02
C MET A 33 11.24 -14.07 5.71
N GLY A 34 10.91 -15.27 5.29
CA GLY A 34 10.09 -15.59 4.13
C GLY A 34 10.63 -15.01 2.82
N ASP A 35 9.85 -14.14 2.15
CA ASP A 35 10.27 -13.47 0.91
C ASP A 35 11.01 -12.13 1.17
N GLY A 36 11.31 -11.80 2.42
CA GLY A 36 12.00 -10.58 2.82
C GLY A 36 11.20 -9.29 2.63
N ASN A 37 9.92 -9.39 2.25
CA ASN A 37 9.08 -8.23 2.01
C ASN A 37 8.50 -7.67 3.31
N MET A 38 8.53 -6.35 3.46
CA MET A 38 7.95 -5.65 4.61
C MET A 38 6.47 -5.31 4.40
N GLY A 39 5.66 -6.28 3.99
CA GLY A 39 4.24 -6.11 3.74
C GLY A 39 3.37 -7.12 4.48
N ALA A 40 2.05 -6.86 4.47
CA ALA A 40 1.03 -7.65 5.14
C ALA A 40 1.10 -9.15 4.81
N ALA A 41 1.35 -9.51 3.53
CA ALA A 41 1.37 -10.91 3.11
C ALA A 41 2.56 -11.69 3.71
N ASN A 42 3.74 -11.08 3.85
CA ASN A 42 4.88 -11.70 4.52
C ASN A 42 4.63 -11.79 6.03
N ALA A 43 4.15 -10.71 6.67
CA ALA A 43 3.78 -10.70 8.07
C ALA A 43 2.71 -11.77 8.41
N PHE A 44 1.77 -12.02 7.50
CA PHE A 44 0.74 -13.05 7.65
C PHE A 44 1.34 -14.48 7.68
N ARG A 45 2.33 -14.73 6.84
CA ARG A 45 2.99 -16.05 6.75
C ARG A 45 3.99 -16.26 7.88
N GLU A 46 4.83 -15.25 8.14
CA GLU A 46 6.02 -15.43 8.99
C GLU A 46 5.78 -15.05 10.46
N LEU A 47 4.87 -14.13 10.76
CA LEU A 47 4.58 -13.71 12.14
C LEU A 47 3.30 -14.41 12.65
N SER A 48 2.14 -13.99 12.15
CA SER A 48 0.84 -14.59 12.41
C SER A 48 -0.23 -14.02 11.49
N ARG A 49 -1.38 -14.72 11.39
CA ARG A 49 -2.55 -14.21 10.63
C ARG A 49 -3.02 -12.85 11.15
N LYS A 50 -3.09 -12.69 12.48
CA LYS A 50 -3.48 -11.43 13.13
C LYS A 50 -2.49 -10.31 12.80
N ALA A 51 -1.19 -10.57 12.92
CA ALA A 51 -0.14 -9.61 12.60
C ALA A 51 -0.21 -9.15 11.13
N GLY A 52 -0.38 -10.08 10.18
CA GLY A 52 -0.52 -9.74 8.77
C GLY A 52 -1.71 -8.86 8.47
N VAL A 53 -2.88 -9.14 9.06
CA VAL A 53 -4.07 -8.31 8.92
C VAL A 53 -3.85 -6.93 9.52
N MET A 54 -3.29 -6.83 10.74
CA MET A 54 -2.99 -5.54 11.38
C MET A 54 -1.99 -4.71 10.58
N VAL A 55 -0.92 -5.32 10.08
CA VAL A 55 0.05 -4.65 9.19
C VAL A 55 -0.66 -4.11 7.94
N GLY A 56 -1.54 -4.91 7.32
CA GLY A 56 -2.31 -4.48 6.16
C GLY A 56 -3.21 -3.27 6.44
N ILE A 57 -3.93 -3.31 7.57
CA ILE A 57 -4.83 -2.22 8.00
C ILE A 57 -4.03 -0.95 8.31
N ILE A 58 -2.93 -1.05 9.06
CA ILE A 58 -2.12 0.11 9.43
C ILE A 58 -1.44 0.70 8.18
N ASP A 59 -0.93 -0.14 7.28
CA ASP A 59 -0.30 0.32 6.04
C ASP A 59 -1.32 0.99 5.09
N ALA A 60 -2.56 0.51 5.01
CA ALA A 60 -3.63 1.18 4.30
C ALA A 60 -4.04 2.49 5.04
N GLY A 61 -4.16 2.42 6.34
CA GLY A 61 -4.51 3.57 7.19
C GLY A 61 -3.54 4.73 7.04
N LYS A 62 -2.21 4.49 7.03
CA LYS A 62 -1.23 5.56 6.84
C LYS A 62 -1.30 6.21 5.45
N GLY A 63 -1.63 5.42 4.42
CA GLY A 63 -1.86 5.94 3.06
C GLY A 63 -3.12 6.81 2.98
N ALA A 64 -4.23 6.33 3.56
CA ALA A 64 -5.47 7.10 3.64
C ALA A 64 -5.29 8.37 4.48
N LEU A 65 -4.63 8.27 5.64
CA LEU A 65 -4.37 9.40 6.52
C LEU A 65 -3.57 10.50 5.84
N ALA A 66 -2.55 10.16 5.06
CA ALA A 66 -1.76 11.14 4.29
C ALA A 66 -2.65 11.95 3.32
N VAL A 67 -3.54 11.28 2.60
CA VAL A 67 -4.51 11.93 1.70
C VAL A 67 -5.51 12.78 2.48
N LEU A 68 -6.09 12.26 3.55
CA LEU A 68 -7.07 12.97 4.37
C LEU A 68 -6.49 14.23 5.01
N ILE A 69 -5.23 14.20 5.47
CA ILE A 69 -4.52 15.39 5.98
C ILE A 69 -4.39 16.45 4.88
N ALA A 70 -4.01 16.06 3.66
CA ALA A 70 -3.87 16.99 2.55
C ALA A 70 -5.22 17.60 2.14
N GLN A 71 -6.30 16.80 2.13
CA GLN A 71 -7.67 17.26 1.86
C GLN A 71 -8.16 18.22 2.97
N SER A 72 -7.97 17.86 4.24
CA SER A 72 -8.38 18.70 5.39
C SER A 72 -7.63 20.05 5.44
N ALA A 73 -6.41 20.07 4.93
CA ALA A 73 -5.62 21.30 4.77
C ALA A 73 -6.01 22.12 3.51
N ASN A 74 -7.13 21.79 2.84
CA ASN A 74 -7.63 22.45 1.63
C ASN A 74 -6.56 22.57 0.51
N MET A 75 -5.71 21.54 0.36
CA MET A 75 -4.71 21.50 -0.68
C MET A 75 -5.36 21.30 -2.05
N SER A 76 -4.71 21.83 -3.12
CA SER A 76 -5.14 21.54 -4.49
C SER A 76 -5.12 20.03 -4.75
N GLN A 77 -5.98 19.56 -5.66
CA GLN A 77 -6.06 18.14 -6.02
C GLN A 77 -4.69 17.55 -6.40
N ILE A 78 -3.88 18.33 -7.12
CA ILE A 78 -2.52 17.92 -7.49
C ILE A 78 -1.64 17.70 -6.25
N ALA A 79 -1.68 18.60 -5.26
CA ALA A 79 -0.92 18.45 -4.02
C ALA A 79 -1.39 17.23 -3.20
N VAL A 80 -2.70 16.97 -3.16
CA VAL A 80 -3.28 15.77 -2.54
C VAL A 80 -2.73 14.50 -3.21
N MET A 81 -2.74 14.45 -4.54
CA MET A 81 -2.21 13.33 -5.32
C MET A 81 -0.72 13.09 -5.04
N PHE A 82 0.10 14.14 -5.03
CA PHE A 82 1.53 14.03 -4.69
C PHE A 82 1.76 13.58 -3.25
N THR A 83 0.91 13.99 -2.31
CA THR A 83 0.98 13.51 -0.92
C THR A 83 0.72 12.01 -0.83
N GLY A 84 -0.26 11.50 -1.56
CA GLY A 84 -0.52 10.06 -1.66
C GLY A 84 0.64 9.29 -2.31
N VAL A 85 1.21 9.81 -3.42
CA VAL A 85 2.43 9.24 -4.03
C VAL A 85 3.58 9.20 -3.03
N ALA A 86 3.80 10.30 -2.30
CA ALA A 86 4.84 10.41 -1.28
C ALA A 86 4.65 9.36 -0.17
N ALA A 87 3.42 9.10 0.26
CA ALA A 87 3.14 8.06 1.25
C ALA A 87 3.47 6.65 0.73
N VAL A 88 3.18 6.35 -0.54
CA VAL A 88 3.54 5.06 -1.17
C VAL A 88 5.05 4.95 -1.32
N ILE A 89 5.73 6.02 -1.76
CA ILE A 89 7.19 6.08 -1.86
C ILE A 89 7.82 5.88 -0.48
N GLY A 90 7.30 6.54 0.56
CA GLY A 90 7.76 6.38 1.94
C GLY A 90 7.64 4.93 2.44
N HIS A 91 6.52 4.25 2.12
CA HIS A 91 6.37 2.82 2.45
C HIS A 91 7.39 1.94 1.70
N ASN A 92 7.66 2.26 0.44
CA ASN A 92 8.59 1.46 -0.38
C ASN A 92 10.06 1.75 0.00
N TRP A 93 10.39 2.99 0.28
CA TRP A 93 11.73 3.44 0.64
C TRP A 93 11.70 4.27 1.93
N PRO A 94 11.45 3.62 3.10
CA PRO A 94 11.30 4.32 4.37
C PRO A 94 12.64 4.82 4.89
N VAL A 95 12.69 6.12 5.22
CA VAL A 95 13.89 6.78 5.75
C VAL A 95 14.37 6.15 7.07
N PHE A 96 13.44 5.71 7.91
CA PHE A 96 13.76 5.23 9.27
C PHE A 96 14.51 3.90 9.33
N ILE A 97 14.57 3.15 8.24
CA ILE A 97 15.16 1.79 8.21
C ILE A 97 16.04 1.56 6.97
N GLY A 98 16.72 2.62 6.51
CA GLY A 98 17.69 2.53 5.42
C GLY A 98 17.09 2.28 4.06
N PHE A 99 15.92 2.85 3.77
CA PHE A 99 15.24 2.82 2.46
C PHE A 99 14.91 1.41 1.93
N ARG A 100 14.80 0.41 2.81
CA ARG A 100 14.44 -0.96 2.48
C ARG A 100 13.07 -1.32 3.04
N GLY A 101 12.00 -0.92 2.36
CA GLY A 101 10.60 -1.08 2.76
C GLY A 101 9.84 -2.18 2.02
N GLY A 102 8.51 -2.00 1.96
CA GLY A 102 7.59 -2.92 1.30
C GLY A 102 7.41 -2.64 -0.21
N ARG A 103 6.36 -3.25 -0.80
CA ARG A 103 6.00 -3.07 -2.21
C ARG A 103 4.85 -2.07 -2.42
N GLY A 104 4.25 -1.55 -1.36
CA GLY A 104 3.29 -0.46 -1.39
C GLY A 104 1.83 -0.82 -1.63
N ALA A 105 1.47 -2.09 -1.82
CA ALA A 105 0.09 -2.46 -2.19
C ALA A 105 -0.97 -1.99 -1.17
N SER A 106 -0.80 -2.30 0.11
CA SER A 106 -1.75 -1.87 1.16
C SER A 106 -1.82 -0.35 1.30
N THR A 107 -0.67 0.34 1.22
CA THR A 107 -0.63 1.81 1.29
C THR A 107 -1.32 2.44 0.09
N THR A 108 -1.13 1.87 -1.12
CA THR A 108 -1.85 2.28 -2.34
C THR A 108 -3.37 2.06 -2.21
N ILE A 109 -3.80 0.95 -1.63
CA ILE A 109 -5.24 0.72 -1.33
C ILE A 109 -5.79 1.84 -0.46
N GLY A 110 -5.08 2.22 0.61
CA GLY A 110 -5.49 3.30 1.48
C GLY A 110 -5.55 4.67 0.79
N VAL A 111 -4.52 5.01 0.02
CA VAL A 111 -4.47 6.24 -0.77
C VAL A 111 -5.63 6.31 -1.76
N LEU A 112 -5.87 5.24 -2.52
CA LEU A 112 -6.96 5.20 -3.51
C LEU A 112 -8.34 5.17 -2.87
N LEU A 113 -8.48 4.50 -1.72
CA LEU A 113 -9.75 4.50 -0.97
C LEU A 113 -10.13 5.92 -0.51
N ALA A 114 -9.17 6.75 -0.12
CA ALA A 114 -9.41 8.13 0.26
C ALA A 114 -9.56 9.09 -0.95
N SER A 115 -8.99 8.74 -2.12
CA SER A 115 -8.99 9.61 -3.30
C SER A 115 -10.11 9.29 -4.30
N VAL A 116 -10.43 8.00 -4.48
CA VAL A 116 -11.43 7.49 -5.44
C VAL A 116 -12.35 6.47 -4.73
N THR A 117 -13.00 6.93 -3.68
CA THR A 117 -13.75 6.10 -2.71
C THR A 117 -14.79 5.22 -3.40
N GLN A 118 -15.63 5.77 -4.28
CA GLN A 118 -16.74 5.04 -4.88
C GLN A 118 -16.28 3.86 -5.75
N PRO A 119 -15.36 4.00 -6.73
CA PRO A 119 -14.82 2.86 -7.48
C PRO A 119 -14.13 1.83 -6.57
N MET A 120 -13.40 2.29 -5.54
CA MET A 120 -12.72 1.39 -4.59
C MET A 120 -13.70 0.56 -3.76
N LEU A 121 -14.84 1.11 -3.36
CA LEU A 121 -15.88 0.36 -2.64
C LEU A 121 -16.57 -0.66 -3.54
N ILE A 122 -16.85 -0.31 -4.79
CA ILE A 122 -17.47 -1.22 -5.77
C ILE A 122 -16.59 -2.45 -5.99
N LEU A 123 -15.28 -2.25 -6.18
CA LEU A 123 -14.32 -3.32 -6.45
C LEU A 123 -13.78 -4.00 -5.19
N GLY A 124 -13.87 -3.33 -4.05
CA GLY A 124 -13.39 -3.83 -2.76
C GLY A 124 -14.10 -5.11 -2.32
N GLY A 125 -15.42 -5.20 -2.49
CA GLY A 125 -16.21 -6.39 -2.18
C GLY A 125 -15.73 -7.63 -2.94
N PRO A 126 -15.70 -7.62 -4.27
CA PRO A 126 -15.15 -8.72 -5.08
C PRO A 126 -13.71 -9.07 -4.76
N ALA A 127 -12.84 -8.07 -4.51
CA ALA A 127 -11.44 -8.29 -4.17
C ALA A 127 -11.28 -8.98 -2.81
N ILE A 128 -12.04 -8.56 -1.79
CA ILE A 128 -12.04 -9.20 -0.46
C ILE A 128 -12.58 -10.62 -0.57
N LEU A 129 -13.67 -10.86 -1.31
CA LEU A 129 -14.22 -12.18 -1.53
C LEU A 129 -13.18 -13.12 -2.18
N ALA A 130 -12.51 -12.66 -3.24
CA ALA A 130 -11.44 -13.41 -3.88
C ALA A 130 -10.28 -13.70 -2.93
N LEU A 131 -9.90 -12.74 -2.07
CA LEU A 131 -8.86 -12.94 -1.06
C LEU A 131 -9.24 -14.02 -0.05
N LEU A 132 -10.47 -14.00 0.44
CA LEU A 132 -10.97 -14.98 1.43
C LEU A 132 -11.08 -16.38 0.83
N MET A 133 -11.59 -16.51 -0.40
CA MET A 133 -11.78 -17.79 -1.07
C MET A 133 -10.49 -18.40 -1.58
N LYS A 134 -9.63 -17.62 -2.23
CA LYS A 134 -8.42 -18.10 -2.92
C LYS A 134 -7.15 -17.91 -2.11
N LYS A 135 -7.17 -17.16 -1.00
CA LYS A 135 -6.00 -16.81 -0.16
C LYS A 135 -4.83 -16.24 -0.98
N ASN A 136 -5.14 -15.59 -2.10
CA ASN A 136 -4.17 -15.07 -3.06
C ASN A 136 -4.26 -13.54 -3.11
N THR A 137 -3.29 -12.87 -2.50
CA THR A 137 -3.21 -11.40 -2.45
C THR A 137 -2.98 -10.78 -3.82
N THR A 138 -2.25 -11.45 -4.71
CA THR A 138 -2.00 -10.95 -6.08
C THR A 138 -3.28 -10.92 -6.88
N LEU A 139 -4.09 -11.98 -6.80
CA LEU A 139 -5.41 -12.03 -7.46
C LEU A 139 -6.35 -10.95 -6.92
N ALA A 140 -6.39 -10.76 -5.59
CA ALA A 140 -7.21 -9.72 -4.99
C ALA A 140 -6.79 -8.32 -5.45
N CYS A 141 -5.48 -8.03 -5.51
CA CYS A 141 -4.97 -6.78 -6.04
C CYS A 141 -5.28 -6.61 -7.55
N ALA A 142 -5.21 -7.67 -8.35
CA ALA A 142 -5.56 -7.62 -9.76
C ALA A 142 -7.05 -7.29 -9.96
N ILE A 143 -7.95 -7.93 -9.23
CA ILE A 143 -9.40 -7.65 -9.26
C ILE A 143 -9.69 -6.21 -8.84
N LEU A 144 -8.94 -5.67 -7.87
CA LEU A 144 -9.12 -4.31 -7.38
C LEU A 144 -8.56 -3.26 -8.36
N PHE A 145 -7.35 -3.44 -8.87
CA PHE A 145 -6.63 -2.40 -9.58
C PHE A 145 -6.83 -2.39 -11.09
N ILE A 146 -7.00 -3.57 -11.73
CA ILE A 146 -7.11 -3.64 -13.19
C ILE A 146 -8.38 -2.93 -13.69
N PRO A 147 -9.60 -3.19 -13.17
CA PRO A 147 -10.81 -2.54 -13.64
C PRO A 147 -11.05 -1.16 -13.03
N LEU A 148 -10.18 -0.69 -12.11
CA LEU A 148 -10.42 0.53 -11.33
C LEU A 148 -10.62 1.78 -12.19
N SER A 149 -9.84 1.93 -13.27
CA SER A 149 -9.96 3.05 -14.19
C SER A 149 -11.28 3.02 -14.99
N VAL A 150 -11.70 1.83 -15.41
CA VAL A 150 -12.96 1.62 -16.15
C VAL A 150 -14.17 1.93 -15.25
N VAL A 151 -14.16 1.40 -14.02
CA VAL A 151 -15.22 1.67 -13.04
C VAL A 151 -15.21 3.15 -12.65
N GLY A 152 -14.02 3.75 -12.47
CA GLY A 152 -13.88 5.18 -12.21
C GLY A 152 -14.48 6.05 -13.31
N TRP A 153 -14.20 5.71 -14.56
CA TRP A 153 -14.82 6.39 -15.71
C TRP A 153 -16.35 6.25 -15.71
N TRP A 154 -16.86 5.05 -15.45
CA TRP A 154 -18.29 4.77 -15.42
C TRP A 154 -19.03 5.55 -14.33
N VAL A 155 -18.43 5.76 -13.16
CA VAL A 155 -19.02 6.54 -12.06
C VAL A 155 -18.71 8.04 -12.12
N GLY A 156 -18.11 8.54 -13.21
CA GLY A 156 -17.85 9.96 -13.42
C GLY A 156 -16.66 10.51 -12.62
N THR A 157 -15.69 9.68 -12.25
CA THR A 157 -14.46 10.14 -11.57
C THR A 157 -13.68 11.09 -12.49
N PRO A 158 -13.14 12.23 -11.98
CA PRO A 158 -12.30 13.15 -12.76
C PRO A 158 -11.13 12.45 -13.44
N VAL A 159 -10.82 12.81 -14.67
CA VAL A 159 -9.77 12.19 -15.51
C VAL A 159 -8.42 12.15 -14.80
N SER A 160 -8.05 13.20 -14.07
CA SER A 160 -6.81 13.25 -13.28
C SER A 160 -6.73 12.12 -12.23
N LEU A 161 -7.84 11.81 -11.57
CA LEU A 161 -7.92 10.72 -10.59
C LEU A 161 -7.99 9.34 -11.27
N ILE A 162 -8.55 9.25 -12.48
CA ILE A 162 -8.50 8.02 -13.28
C ILE A 162 -7.05 7.70 -13.66
N VAL A 163 -6.29 8.68 -14.16
CA VAL A 163 -4.86 8.52 -14.45
C VAL A 163 -4.08 8.13 -13.20
N TYR A 164 -4.38 8.77 -12.08
CA TYR A 164 -3.78 8.47 -10.78
C TYR A 164 -4.06 7.03 -10.32
N SER A 165 -5.30 6.54 -10.53
CA SER A 165 -5.71 5.18 -10.19
C SER A 165 -5.02 4.09 -11.03
N VAL A 166 -4.38 4.46 -12.12
CA VAL A 166 -3.50 3.59 -12.92
C VAL A 166 -2.04 3.74 -12.48
N ALA A 167 -1.58 4.98 -12.32
CA ALA A 167 -0.18 5.28 -12.02
C ALA A 167 0.31 4.65 -10.69
N LEU A 168 -0.51 4.71 -9.63
CA LEU A 168 -0.13 4.13 -8.33
C LEU A 168 -0.01 2.60 -8.35
N PRO A 169 -0.98 1.82 -8.87
CA PRO A 169 -0.80 0.38 -9.07
C PRO A 169 0.38 0.03 -9.97
N CYS A 170 0.68 0.83 -11.00
CA CYS A 170 1.88 0.65 -11.82
C CYS A 170 3.16 0.80 -10.98
N LEU A 171 3.23 1.78 -10.07
CA LEU A 171 4.34 1.93 -9.14
C LEU A 171 4.47 0.69 -8.22
N VAL A 172 3.35 0.12 -7.74
CA VAL A 172 3.35 -1.13 -6.96
C VAL A 172 3.89 -2.29 -7.79
N GLY A 173 3.42 -2.45 -9.03
CA GLY A 173 3.91 -3.47 -9.96
C GLY A 173 5.41 -3.33 -10.25
N PHE A 174 5.87 -2.11 -10.50
CA PHE A 174 7.28 -1.80 -10.71
C PHE A 174 8.15 -2.16 -9.49
N THR A 175 7.73 -1.77 -8.29
CA THR A 175 8.45 -2.12 -7.06
C THR A 175 8.39 -3.62 -6.76
N HIS A 176 7.29 -4.29 -7.12
CA HIS A 176 7.21 -5.75 -7.04
C HIS A 176 8.23 -6.41 -7.96
N PHE A 177 8.32 -5.98 -9.21
CA PHE A 177 9.28 -6.48 -10.19
C PHE A 177 10.73 -6.28 -9.73
N LEU A 178 11.08 -5.06 -9.26
CA LEU A 178 12.44 -4.75 -8.77
C LEU A 178 12.85 -5.60 -7.54
N ARG A 179 11.88 -6.07 -6.74
CA ARG A 179 12.12 -6.78 -5.48
C ARG A 179 11.66 -8.25 -5.51
N ALA A 180 11.30 -8.77 -6.69
CA ALA A 180 11.01 -10.18 -6.86
C ALA A 180 12.33 -10.97 -6.75
N ARG A 181 12.71 -11.34 -5.51
CA ARG A 181 13.82 -12.29 -5.27
C ARG A 181 13.29 -13.72 -5.27
N PRO A 182 14.03 -14.69 -5.83
CA PRO A 182 13.70 -16.09 -5.62
C PRO A 182 13.74 -16.38 -4.12
N ARG A 183 12.76 -17.17 -3.63
CA ARG A 183 12.75 -17.63 -2.23
C ARG A 183 14.04 -18.35 -1.94
N VAL A 184 14.79 -17.91 -0.95
CA VAL A 184 15.88 -18.71 -0.39
C VAL A 184 15.21 -19.85 0.38
N VAL A 185 15.16 -21.03 -0.22
CA VAL A 185 14.77 -22.26 0.47
C VAL A 185 15.97 -22.62 1.34
N HIS A 186 15.91 -22.33 2.63
CA HIS A 186 16.79 -22.97 3.58
C HIS A 186 16.39 -24.45 3.61
N GLN A 187 17.15 -25.29 2.92
CA GLN A 187 17.12 -26.71 3.16
C GLN A 187 17.67 -26.92 4.59
N ALA A 188 16.79 -27.39 5.47
CA ALA A 188 17.14 -27.85 6.80
C ALA A 188 17.70 -29.27 6.72
#